data_70b206bbb93028ff40e052a62e310a70
#
_entry.id   70b206bbb93028ff40e052a62e310a70
#
_cell.length_a   1.000
_cell.length_b   1.000
_cell.length_c   1.000
_cell.angle_alpha   90.00
_cell.angle_beta   90.00
_cell.angle_gamma   90.00
#
_symmetry.space_group_name_H-M   'P 1'
#
loop_
_entity.id
_entity.type
_entity.pdbx_description
1 polymer ?
#
loop_
_entity_poly.entity_id
_entity_poly.type
_entity_poly.pdbx_seq_one_letter_code
_entity_poly.pdbx_strand_id
1 'polypeptide(L)'
;MSNGFAIRLGAVMAAVSLVAVGCSTTDTATENKHALAASAVTVADQWVKAAPSGMTGLFGTLKNAGEHGVTVVSASSPVAGKVELHEVVGQAGGGSVMRPKDGGFPIPAGGTHVLAPGADHIMLMDLKQPLQVGKDVEVTLSFEDGSTLPFTAQVRDFSGADESYKPAG
;
A
#
# COMPACT_ATOMS: atom_id res chain seq x y z
N MET A 1 -33.28 -86.80 3.48
CA MET A 1 -34.56 -86.68 4.19
C MET A 1 -34.92 -85.19 4.10
N SER A 2 -35.68 -84.92 3.11
CA SER A 2 -37.12 -84.61 3.10
C SER A 2 -37.44 -83.15 3.44
N ASN A 3 -37.79 -82.47 2.39
CA ASN A 3 -38.97 -81.66 2.16
C ASN A 3 -39.05 -80.32 2.96
N GLY A 4 -39.31 -79.25 2.32
CA GLY A 4 -40.51 -78.86 1.63
C GLY A 4 -40.54 -77.43 1.11
N PHE A 5 -41.04 -77.42 0.02
CA PHE A 5 -41.54 -76.41 -0.89
C PHE A 5 -42.58 -75.49 -0.22
N ALA A 6 -42.47 -74.19 -0.39
CA ALA A 6 -43.61 -73.30 -0.45
C ALA A 6 -43.32 -71.97 -1.16
N ILE A 7 -43.84 -71.89 -2.35
CA ILE A 7 -44.00 -70.67 -3.14
C ILE A 7 -45.10 -69.80 -2.53
N ARG A 8 -44.85 -68.52 -2.34
CA ARG A 8 -45.92 -67.52 -2.33
C ARG A 8 -45.52 -66.27 -3.13
N LEU A 9 -46.24 -66.10 -4.19
CA LEU A 9 -46.38 -64.90 -5.01
C LEU A 9 -46.86 -63.73 -4.12
N GLY A 10 -46.37 -62.54 -4.36
CA GLY A 10 -46.94 -61.34 -3.72
C GLY A 10 -46.28 -60.04 -4.19
N ALA A 11 -46.94 -59.44 -5.19
CA ALA A 11 -47.09 -58.00 -5.50
C ALA A 11 -45.87 -57.13 -5.68
N VAL A 12 -45.65 -56.78 -6.93
CA VAL A 12 -44.89 -55.63 -7.42
C VAL A 12 -45.56 -54.32 -6.95
N MET A 13 -44.85 -53.50 -6.18
CA MET A 13 -45.16 -52.07 -6.05
C MET A 13 -43.91 -51.30 -6.53
N ALA A 14 -44.08 -50.70 -7.69
CA ALA A 14 -43.10 -49.76 -8.27
C ALA A 14 -43.22 -48.44 -7.50
N ALA A 15 -42.22 -48.16 -6.69
CA ALA A 15 -42.01 -46.81 -6.13
C ALA A 15 -41.14 -46.01 -7.08
N VAL A 16 -41.77 -45.10 -7.81
CA VAL A 16 -41.08 -44.09 -8.63
C VAL A 16 -40.50 -43.06 -7.67
N SER A 17 -39.18 -43.15 -7.42
CA SER A 17 -38.47 -42.12 -6.70
C SER A 17 -38.09 -41.01 -7.68
N LEU A 18 -38.79 -39.85 -7.59
CA LEU A 18 -38.37 -38.62 -8.23
C LEU A 18 -37.06 -38.17 -7.57
N VAL A 19 -35.93 -38.32 -8.26
CA VAL A 19 -34.68 -37.66 -7.92
C VAL A 19 -34.83 -36.22 -8.39
N ALA A 20 -35.10 -35.30 -7.46
CA ALA A 20 -34.96 -33.87 -7.69
C ALA A 20 -33.45 -33.57 -7.82
N VAL A 21 -32.99 -33.41 -9.05
CA VAL A 21 -31.66 -32.83 -9.31
C VAL A 21 -31.75 -31.35 -8.94
N GLY A 22 -31.37 -31.03 -7.70
CA GLY A 22 -31.14 -29.67 -7.28
C GLY A 22 -29.88 -29.17 -8.02
N CYS A 23 -30.08 -28.33 -9.03
CA CYS A 23 -29.00 -27.45 -9.52
C CYS A 23 -28.62 -26.52 -8.38
N SER A 24 -27.60 -26.90 -7.62
CA SER A 24 -26.86 -25.95 -6.81
C SER A 24 -26.10 -25.07 -7.80
N THR A 25 -26.68 -23.92 -8.12
CA THR A 25 -25.89 -22.81 -8.66
C THR A 25 -24.92 -22.41 -7.58
N THR A 26 -23.70 -22.93 -7.69
CA THR A 26 -22.57 -22.38 -6.96
C THR A 26 -22.36 -21.01 -7.60
N ASP A 27 -22.91 -19.98 -6.97
CA ASP A 27 -22.47 -18.61 -7.18
C ASP A 27 -20.98 -18.60 -6.81
N THR A 28 -20.14 -18.83 -7.81
CA THR A 28 -18.75 -18.47 -7.73
C THR A 28 -18.74 -16.95 -7.74
N ALA A 29 -18.91 -16.35 -6.55
CA ALA A 29 -18.49 -14.98 -6.34
C ALA A 29 -17.00 -14.97 -6.75
N THR A 30 -16.73 -14.47 -7.94
CA THR A 30 -15.40 -14.07 -8.35
C THR A 30 -15.05 -12.93 -7.38
N GLU A 31 -14.45 -13.28 -6.24
CA GLU A 31 -13.71 -12.31 -5.45
C GLU A 31 -12.67 -11.76 -6.43
N ASN A 32 -12.96 -10.58 -6.94
CA ASN A 32 -11.98 -9.73 -7.58
C ASN A 32 -10.94 -9.42 -6.49
N LYS A 33 -10.00 -10.35 -6.30
CA LYS A 33 -8.87 -10.19 -5.42
C LYS A 33 -7.98 -9.12 -6.07
N HIS A 34 -8.34 -7.87 -5.85
CA HIS A 34 -7.50 -6.73 -6.22
C HIS A 34 -6.11 -7.02 -5.65
N ALA A 35 -5.11 -7.05 -6.52
CA ALA A 35 -3.74 -7.17 -6.06
C ALA A 35 -3.49 -6.03 -5.06
N LEU A 36 -2.92 -6.36 -3.90
CA LEU A 36 -2.61 -5.37 -2.88
C LEU A 36 -1.73 -4.27 -3.46
N ALA A 37 -1.98 -3.02 -3.09
CA ALA A 37 -1.22 -1.86 -3.57
C ALA A 37 0.29 -2.07 -3.42
N ALA A 38 0.72 -2.62 -2.28
CA ALA A 38 2.12 -2.93 -2.03
C ALA A 38 2.77 -3.88 -3.05
N SER A 39 1.99 -4.77 -3.70
CA SER A 39 2.51 -5.69 -4.72
C SER A 39 2.63 -5.06 -6.11
N ALA A 40 1.91 -3.97 -6.35
CA ALA A 40 1.88 -3.25 -7.62
C ALA A 40 2.82 -2.05 -7.64
N VAL A 41 3.24 -1.55 -6.47
CA VAL A 41 4.07 -0.35 -6.35
C VAL A 41 5.53 -0.70 -6.14
N THR A 42 6.41 0.05 -6.79
CA THR A 42 7.86 0.03 -6.58
C THR A 42 8.36 1.44 -6.31
N VAL A 43 9.45 1.55 -5.53
CA VAL A 43 10.14 2.81 -5.29
C VAL A 43 11.44 2.81 -6.11
N ALA A 44 11.74 3.89 -6.81
CA ALA A 44 12.93 4.04 -7.62
C ALA A 44 13.65 5.36 -7.29
N ASP A 45 14.98 5.36 -7.46
CA ASP A 45 15.86 6.53 -7.28
C ASP A 45 15.71 7.20 -5.91
N GLN A 46 15.32 6.42 -4.89
CA GLN A 46 15.03 6.92 -3.55
C GLN A 46 16.31 7.32 -2.80
N TRP A 47 16.22 8.43 -2.10
CA TRP A 47 17.29 8.94 -1.26
C TRP A 47 16.77 9.86 -0.15
N VAL A 48 17.57 10.03 0.90
CA VAL A 48 17.29 10.90 2.04
C VAL A 48 18.38 11.98 2.10
N LYS A 49 18.00 13.24 2.32
CA LYS A 49 18.96 14.32 2.56
C LYS A 49 19.65 14.08 3.90
N ALA A 50 20.99 14.17 3.93
CA ALA A 50 21.77 14.08 5.16
C ALA A 50 21.38 15.18 6.15
N ALA A 51 21.24 14.82 7.43
CA ALA A 51 20.92 15.77 8.49
C ALA A 51 21.52 15.30 9.83
N PRO A 52 22.06 16.21 10.65
CA PRO A 52 22.63 15.85 11.95
C PRO A 52 21.55 15.64 13.01
N SER A 53 20.37 16.27 12.87
CA SER A 53 19.24 16.21 13.81
C SER A 53 18.02 16.92 13.23
N GLY A 54 16.91 16.95 13.97
CA GLY A 54 15.69 17.67 13.61
C GLY A 54 14.87 16.92 12.58
N MET A 55 14.77 17.42 11.36
CA MET A 55 13.96 16.85 10.29
C MET A 55 14.70 16.82 8.96
N THR A 56 14.30 15.91 8.07
CA THR A 56 14.86 15.81 6.72
C THR A 56 13.89 15.19 5.73
N GLY A 57 14.08 15.49 4.43
CA GLY A 57 13.25 15.00 3.34
C GLY A 57 13.77 13.69 2.74
N LEU A 58 12.83 12.81 2.36
CA LEU A 58 13.05 11.64 1.52
C LEU A 58 12.37 11.88 0.16
N PHE A 59 13.09 11.56 -0.88
CA PHE A 59 12.75 11.81 -2.28
C PHE A 59 12.88 10.53 -3.10
N GLY A 60 12.27 10.49 -4.28
CA GLY A 60 12.29 9.35 -5.18
C GLY A 60 11.07 9.31 -6.10
N THR A 61 10.84 8.19 -6.75
CA THR A 61 9.69 8.00 -7.64
C THR A 61 8.92 6.76 -7.24
N LEU A 62 7.65 6.91 -6.93
CA LEU A 62 6.70 5.82 -6.72
C LEU A 62 6.12 5.41 -8.08
N LYS A 63 6.21 4.13 -8.44
CA LYS A 63 5.71 3.59 -9.72
C LYS A 63 4.66 2.54 -9.43
N ASN A 64 3.49 2.69 -10.01
CA ASN A 64 2.40 1.72 -9.92
C ASN A 64 2.27 0.97 -11.25
N ALA A 65 2.59 -0.33 -11.25
CA ALA A 65 2.44 -1.20 -12.41
C ALA A 65 1.06 -1.88 -12.47
N GLY A 66 0.18 -1.62 -11.50
CA GLY A 66 -1.16 -2.20 -11.43
C GLY A 66 -2.17 -1.51 -12.34
N GLU A 67 -3.33 -2.16 -12.50
CA GLU A 67 -4.43 -1.68 -13.34
C GLU A 67 -5.35 -0.67 -12.64
N HIS A 68 -5.15 -0.46 -11.33
CA HIS A 68 -5.93 0.46 -10.51
C HIS A 68 -5.03 1.52 -9.87
N GLY A 69 -5.58 2.72 -9.68
CA GLY A 69 -4.92 3.75 -8.89
C GLY A 69 -4.81 3.30 -7.43
N VAL A 70 -3.73 3.68 -6.76
CA VAL A 70 -3.48 3.40 -5.34
C VAL A 70 -3.07 4.69 -4.63
N THR A 71 -3.23 4.75 -3.31
CA THR A 71 -2.87 5.93 -2.52
C THR A 71 -1.98 5.53 -1.37
N VAL A 72 -0.81 6.19 -1.24
CA VAL A 72 0.00 6.12 -0.02
C VAL A 72 -0.64 7.06 1.00
N VAL A 73 -1.05 6.54 2.14
CA VAL A 73 -1.73 7.32 3.19
C VAL A 73 -0.83 7.68 4.36
N SER A 74 0.27 6.94 4.55
CA SER A 74 1.26 7.24 5.58
C SER A 74 2.60 6.57 5.29
N ALA A 75 3.63 6.96 6.06
CA ALA A 75 4.92 6.29 6.07
C ALA A 75 5.46 6.21 7.50
N SER A 76 6.41 5.30 7.73
CA SER A 76 7.11 5.15 9.00
C SER A 76 8.59 4.84 8.79
N SER A 77 9.42 5.17 9.78
CA SER A 77 10.85 4.83 9.79
C SER A 77 11.36 4.69 11.22
N PRO A 78 12.21 3.69 11.51
CA PRO A 78 12.78 3.53 12.86
C PRO A 78 13.70 4.68 13.26
N VAL A 79 14.27 5.43 12.31
CA VAL A 79 15.20 6.54 12.58
C VAL A 79 14.54 7.85 12.93
N ALA A 80 13.20 7.95 12.80
CA ALA A 80 12.42 9.16 13.08
C ALA A 80 11.41 8.93 14.21
N GLY A 81 11.07 9.99 14.94
CA GLY A 81 9.97 9.98 15.92
C GLY A 81 8.62 10.09 15.25
N LYS A 82 8.56 10.81 14.12
CA LYS A 82 7.37 11.04 13.30
C LYS A 82 7.75 11.06 11.82
N VAL A 83 6.85 10.56 10.96
CA VAL A 83 6.99 10.64 9.50
C VAL A 83 5.70 11.21 8.94
N GLU A 84 5.80 12.20 8.06
CA GLU A 84 4.65 12.84 7.41
C GLU A 84 4.82 12.84 5.90
N LEU A 85 3.70 12.81 5.18
CA LEU A 85 3.63 13.07 3.75
C LEU A 85 3.42 14.57 3.56
N HIS A 86 4.32 15.24 2.86
CA HIS A 86 4.33 16.69 2.72
C HIS A 86 4.13 17.13 1.26
N GLU A 87 3.55 18.31 1.11
CA GLU A 87 3.54 19.08 -0.12
C GLU A 87 4.22 20.43 0.09
N VAL A 88 4.76 21.00 -0.97
CA VAL A 88 5.27 22.37 -0.97
C VAL A 88 4.27 23.28 -1.67
N VAL A 89 3.85 24.33 -0.98
CA VAL A 89 2.88 25.31 -1.52
C VAL A 89 3.48 26.72 -1.52
N GLY A 90 3.16 27.48 -2.55
CA GLY A 90 3.54 28.89 -2.63
C GLY A 90 2.79 29.75 -1.60
N GLN A 91 3.45 30.78 -1.07
CA GLN A 91 2.83 31.75 -0.17
C GLN A 91 2.46 33.05 -0.87
N ALA A 92 1.37 33.67 -0.43
CA ALA A 92 1.04 35.03 -0.83
C ALA A 92 2.14 35.99 -0.32
N GLY A 93 2.81 36.66 -1.25
CA GLY A 93 3.96 37.52 -0.93
C GLY A 93 5.32 36.94 -1.32
N GLY A 94 5.36 35.73 -1.87
CA GLY A 94 6.55 35.05 -2.37
C GLY A 94 7.12 34.04 -1.38
N GLY A 95 7.93 33.11 -1.87
CA GLY A 95 8.46 31.99 -1.10
C GLY A 95 7.54 30.75 -1.13
N SER A 96 8.00 29.68 -0.50
CA SER A 96 7.28 28.41 -0.37
C SER A 96 7.38 27.87 1.05
N VAL A 97 6.40 27.05 1.43
CA VAL A 97 6.38 26.35 2.72
C VAL A 97 5.95 24.91 2.48
N MET A 98 6.55 23.98 3.23
CA MET A 98 6.11 22.60 3.28
C MET A 98 5.07 22.42 4.39
N ARG A 99 4.09 21.57 4.15
CA ARG A 99 3.04 21.22 5.10
C ARG A 99 2.56 19.79 4.88
N PRO A 100 1.90 19.18 5.87
CA PRO A 100 1.26 17.89 5.66
C PRO A 100 0.29 17.94 4.48
N LYS A 101 0.33 16.91 3.64
CA LYS A 101 -0.53 16.75 2.48
C LYS A 101 -1.76 15.92 2.83
N ASP A 102 -2.92 16.56 2.80
CA ASP A 102 -4.19 15.85 2.98
C ASP A 102 -4.45 14.89 1.82
N GLY A 103 -5.01 13.71 2.17
CA GLY A 103 -5.34 12.68 1.17
C GLY A 103 -4.15 11.86 0.67
N GLY A 104 -2.93 12.12 1.14
CA GLY A 104 -1.74 11.32 0.80
C GLY A 104 -1.22 11.51 -0.63
N PHE A 105 -0.51 10.48 -1.14
CA PHE A 105 0.07 10.49 -2.49
C PHE A 105 -0.68 9.52 -3.41
N PRO A 106 -1.55 10.02 -4.30
CA PRO A 106 -2.21 9.18 -5.29
C PRO A 106 -1.22 8.77 -6.39
N ILE A 107 -1.21 7.50 -6.75
CA ILE A 107 -0.39 6.94 -7.84
C ILE A 107 -1.35 6.33 -8.87
N PRO A 108 -1.51 6.93 -10.05
CA PRO A 108 -2.42 6.41 -11.08
C PRO A 108 -2.07 4.99 -11.53
N ALA A 109 -3.05 4.27 -12.06
CA ALA A 109 -2.82 2.97 -12.71
C ALA A 109 -1.78 3.09 -13.83
N GLY A 110 -0.77 2.23 -13.84
CA GLY A 110 0.34 2.28 -14.79
C GLY A 110 1.18 3.55 -14.72
N GLY A 111 0.98 4.41 -13.70
CA GLY A 111 1.58 5.73 -13.58
C GLY A 111 2.64 5.85 -12.49
N THR A 112 3.02 7.10 -12.24
CA THR A 112 4.05 7.45 -11.25
C THR A 112 3.61 8.64 -10.40
N HIS A 113 4.18 8.72 -9.18
CA HIS A 113 4.14 9.89 -8.33
C HIS A 113 5.58 10.26 -7.95
N VAL A 114 6.00 11.48 -8.26
CA VAL A 114 7.38 11.94 -8.04
C VAL A 114 7.47 12.67 -6.72
N LEU A 115 8.41 12.24 -5.88
CA LEU A 115 8.81 12.90 -4.65
C LEU A 115 10.11 13.66 -4.91
N ALA A 116 10.08 15.00 -4.83
CA ALA A 116 11.23 15.84 -5.19
C ALA A 116 11.39 17.04 -4.27
N PRO A 117 12.61 17.57 -4.12
CA PRO A 117 12.83 18.87 -3.46
C PRO A 117 11.93 19.96 -4.09
N GLY A 118 11.27 20.76 -3.25
CA GLY A 118 10.35 21.79 -3.70
C GLY A 118 8.97 21.29 -4.17
N ALA A 119 8.67 20.01 -4.01
CA ALA A 119 7.41 19.38 -4.37
C ALA A 119 6.95 18.42 -3.26
N ASP A 120 6.11 17.43 -3.60
CA ASP A 120 5.72 16.37 -2.69
C ASP A 120 6.95 15.59 -2.20
N HIS A 121 7.00 15.24 -0.92
CA HIS A 121 8.10 14.48 -0.31
C HIS A 121 7.66 13.80 1.00
N ILE A 122 8.44 12.84 1.47
CA ILE A 122 8.23 12.23 2.80
C ILE A 122 9.18 12.93 3.77
N MET A 123 8.62 13.49 4.85
CA MET A 123 9.37 14.18 5.88
C MET A 123 9.62 13.27 7.07
N LEU A 124 10.89 13.02 7.38
CA LEU A 124 11.37 12.34 8.58
C LEU A 124 11.61 13.39 9.67
N MET A 125 10.87 13.33 10.76
CA MET A 125 10.89 14.32 11.84
C MET A 125 11.35 13.70 13.16
N ASP A 126 11.85 14.53 14.07
CA ASP A 126 12.37 14.09 15.36
C ASP A 126 13.40 12.95 15.19
N LEU A 127 14.43 13.25 14.38
CA LEU A 127 15.51 12.30 14.10
C LEU A 127 16.15 11.80 15.39
N LYS A 128 16.14 10.48 15.59
CA LYS A 128 16.70 9.82 16.78
C LYS A 128 18.21 9.70 16.74
N GLN A 129 18.81 9.89 15.57
CA GLN A 129 20.25 9.83 15.33
C GLN A 129 20.63 10.63 14.08
N PRO A 130 21.89 11.08 13.94
CA PRO A 130 22.36 11.73 12.72
C PRO A 130 22.26 10.79 11.50
N LEU A 131 21.73 11.31 10.39
CA LEU A 131 21.73 10.60 9.11
C LEU A 131 22.94 11.02 8.29
N GLN A 132 23.94 10.13 8.25
CA GLN A 132 25.22 10.37 7.60
C GLN A 132 25.21 9.88 6.15
N VAL A 133 25.87 10.62 5.26
CA VAL A 133 26.03 10.27 3.83
C VAL A 133 26.55 8.83 3.66
N GLY A 134 25.96 8.10 2.72
CA GLY A 134 26.30 6.72 2.40
C GLY A 134 25.66 5.66 3.30
N LYS A 135 24.93 6.05 4.34
CA LYS A 135 24.13 5.13 5.15
C LYS A 135 22.77 4.89 4.52
N ASP A 136 22.18 3.74 4.83
CA ASP A 136 20.83 3.38 4.42
C ASP A 136 19.83 3.67 5.53
N VAL A 137 18.64 4.12 5.14
CA VAL A 137 17.49 4.38 6.00
C VAL A 137 16.35 3.47 5.58
N GLU A 138 15.81 2.71 6.52
CA GLU A 138 14.61 1.90 6.31
C GLU A 138 13.36 2.76 6.42
N VAL A 139 12.45 2.60 5.46
CA VAL A 139 11.16 3.28 5.42
C VAL A 139 10.08 2.27 4.99
N THR A 140 8.90 2.39 5.58
CA THR A 140 7.73 1.60 5.19
C THR A 140 6.61 2.54 4.78
N LEU A 141 6.10 2.39 3.56
CA LEU A 141 4.87 3.03 3.11
C LEU A 141 3.66 2.21 3.55
N SER A 142 2.57 2.89 3.88
CA SER A 142 1.25 2.26 4.10
C SER A 142 0.26 2.80 3.08
N PHE A 143 -0.51 1.90 2.48
CA PHE A 143 -1.49 2.22 1.46
C PHE A 143 -2.91 2.22 2.02
N GLU A 144 -3.85 2.84 1.28
CA GLU A 144 -5.26 2.95 1.66
C GLU A 144 -5.93 1.57 1.86
N ASP A 145 -5.48 0.53 1.16
CA ASP A 145 -5.94 -0.85 1.30
C ASP A 145 -5.37 -1.57 2.53
N GLY A 146 -4.57 -0.89 3.35
CA GLY A 146 -3.89 -1.43 4.54
C GLY A 146 -2.62 -2.21 4.24
N SER A 147 -2.25 -2.41 2.97
CA SER A 147 -0.99 -3.06 2.63
C SER A 147 0.21 -2.14 2.91
N THR A 148 1.40 -2.73 3.08
CA THR A 148 2.63 -1.98 3.39
C THR A 148 3.78 -2.40 2.49
N LEU A 149 4.64 -1.43 2.13
CA LEU A 149 5.82 -1.62 1.30
C LEU A 149 7.07 -1.12 2.03
N PRO A 150 7.90 -2.02 2.57
CA PRO A 150 9.20 -1.65 3.11
C PRO A 150 10.22 -1.43 1.97
N PHE A 151 11.08 -0.43 2.12
CA PHE A 151 12.21 -0.17 1.23
C PHE A 151 13.33 0.52 1.98
N THR A 152 14.51 0.62 1.36
CA THR A 152 15.66 1.37 1.85
C THR A 152 15.97 2.55 0.95
N ALA A 153 16.42 3.67 1.55
CA ALA A 153 16.85 4.85 0.84
C ALA A 153 18.24 5.26 1.32
N GLN A 154 19.15 5.50 0.39
CA GLN A 154 20.50 5.95 0.72
C GLN A 154 20.52 7.41 1.14
N VAL A 155 21.26 7.71 2.21
CA VAL A 155 21.50 9.10 2.64
C VAL A 155 22.50 9.76 1.68
N ARG A 156 22.13 10.93 1.13
CA ARG A 156 22.97 11.71 0.21
C ARG A 156 23.16 13.13 0.72
N ASP A 157 24.29 13.73 0.36
CA ASP A 157 24.50 15.14 0.54
C ASP A 157 23.69 15.94 -0.49
N PHE A 158 23.02 17.00 -0.03
CA PHE A 158 22.20 17.84 -0.88
C PHE A 158 22.03 19.25 -0.27
N SER A 159 22.44 20.27 -1.02
CA SER A 159 22.30 21.67 -0.64
C SER A 159 21.00 22.27 -1.21
N GLY A 160 19.86 22.02 -0.57
CA GLY A 160 18.54 22.48 -1.02
C GLY A 160 17.45 21.85 -0.17
N ALA A 161 16.18 22.04 -0.54
CA ALA A 161 15.01 21.63 0.23
C ALA A 161 15.02 22.24 1.66
N ASP A 162 15.18 23.58 1.70
CA ASP A 162 15.26 24.34 2.95
C ASP A 162 13.97 25.18 3.19
N GLU A 163 12.84 24.70 2.66
CA GLU A 163 11.52 25.32 2.86
C GLU A 163 11.12 25.29 4.32
N SER A 164 10.46 26.36 4.78
CA SER A 164 9.95 26.42 6.14
C SER A 164 8.80 25.44 6.34
N TYR A 165 8.79 24.71 7.45
CA TYR A 165 7.70 23.82 7.83
C TYR A 165 6.54 24.59 8.47
N LYS A 166 5.32 24.30 8.00
CA LYS A 166 4.07 24.79 8.62
C LYS A 166 3.24 23.58 9.07
N PRO A 167 3.06 23.37 10.39
CA PRO A 167 2.25 22.27 10.89
C PRO A 167 0.78 22.42 10.45
N ALA A 168 0.08 21.28 10.39
CA ALA A 168 -1.37 21.27 10.26
C ALA A 168 -1.97 22.02 11.47
N GLY A 169 -2.91 22.93 11.19
CA GLY A 169 -3.63 23.69 12.22
C GLY A 169 -4.77 22.89 12.84
#